data_15e094f80415967e956bc626dc2af21d
#
_entry.id   15e094f80415967e956bc626dc2af21d
#
_cell.length_a   1.000
_cell.length_b   1.000
_cell.length_c   1.000
_cell.angle_alpha   90.00
_cell.angle_beta   90.00
_cell.angle_gamma   90.00
#
_symmetry.space_group_name_H-M   'P 1'
#
loop_
_entity.id
_entity.type
_entity.pdbx_description
1 polymer ?
#
loop_
_entity_poly.entity_id
_entity_poly.type
_entity_poly.pdbx_seq_one_letter_code
_entity_poly.pdbx_strand_id
1 'polypeptide(L)'
;VVAFALAGRVDIDLAHEPLGVDAQGKPVMLKEIWPSGDEIAAAMAQATSPETYRSLYSDFVERNPLWKEIPSDTGQVYAWSPSTYIAEPPFFDGYSPQPGGLADIRAARALAIFGDSVTTDHISPAGSIKAASPAGEYLLAHGVEVVDFNSYGARRGNHEVMVRGTFANVRIRNLMLPLNADGSRTEGGLTLLQPGGERLPIYDAAIKYMAAGTPSVVFAGEEYGSGSSRDWAAKGPLWLGVRAVAAKSFERIHRSNLVGMGILPL
;
A
#
# COMPACT_ATOMS: atom_id res chain seq x y z
N VAL A 1 7.69 15.57 -21.84
CA VAL A 1 9.02 15.22 -21.29
C VAL A 1 10.13 15.59 -22.28
N VAL A 2 10.15 15.05 -23.53
CA VAL A 2 11.22 15.27 -24.51
C VAL A 2 11.46 16.76 -24.80
N ALA A 3 10.42 17.56 -25.00
CA ALA A 3 10.54 19.00 -25.25
C ALA A 3 11.24 19.73 -24.09
N PHE A 4 10.91 19.44 -22.86
CA PHE A 4 11.57 20.01 -21.68
C PHE A 4 13.03 19.54 -21.56
N ALA A 5 13.31 18.29 -21.92
CA ALA A 5 14.69 17.78 -21.93
C ALA A 5 15.55 18.49 -22.98
N LEU A 6 15.00 18.77 -24.17
CA LEU A 6 15.67 19.52 -25.20
C LEU A 6 15.89 20.99 -24.80
N ALA A 7 14.92 21.62 -24.16
CA ALA A 7 15.03 22.98 -23.65
C ALA A 7 15.99 23.11 -22.44
N GLY A 8 16.26 22.02 -21.71
CA GLY A 8 17.09 22.02 -20.50
C GLY A 8 16.48 22.73 -19.31
N ARG A 9 15.19 23.10 -19.37
CA ARG A 9 14.45 23.82 -18.31
C ARG A 9 12.96 23.47 -18.34
N VAL A 10 12.27 23.60 -17.21
CA VAL A 10 10.84 23.28 -17.07
C VAL A 10 9.93 24.51 -16.99
N ASP A 11 10.49 25.70 -16.89
CA ASP A 11 9.81 27.00 -16.77
C ASP A 11 9.64 27.72 -18.13
N ILE A 12 9.80 26.99 -19.23
CA ILE A 12 9.68 27.50 -20.61
C ILE A 12 8.21 27.47 -21.07
N ASP A 13 7.78 28.52 -21.76
CA ASP A 13 6.54 28.50 -22.56
C ASP A 13 6.80 27.84 -23.91
N LEU A 14 6.47 26.53 -24.00
CA LEU A 14 6.68 25.72 -25.21
C LEU A 14 5.95 26.23 -26.46
N ALA A 15 4.94 27.09 -26.31
CA ALA A 15 4.18 27.65 -27.42
C ALA A 15 4.86 28.90 -28.02
N HIS A 16 5.54 29.69 -27.21
CA HIS A 16 6.03 31.02 -27.61
C HIS A 16 7.53 31.20 -27.42
N GLU A 17 8.21 30.35 -26.65
CA GLU A 17 9.65 30.42 -26.47
C GLU A 17 10.38 29.34 -27.29
N PRO A 18 11.56 29.63 -27.84
CA PRO A 18 12.37 28.64 -28.55
C PRO A 18 12.96 27.61 -27.59
N LEU A 19 13.02 26.36 -28.02
CA LEU A 19 13.68 25.27 -27.28
C LEU A 19 15.19 25.43 -27.20
N GLY A 20 15.77 26.11 -28.18
CA GLY A 20 17.18 26.34 -28.33
C GLY A 20 17.48 27.03 -29.66
N VAL A 21 18.73 26.91 -30.14
CA VAL A 21 19.16 27.42 -31.41
C VAL A 21 19.80 26.32 -32.26
N ASP A 22 19.65 26.41 -33.57
CA ASP A 22 20.30 25.49 -34.49
C ASP A 22 21.82 25.78 -34.64
N ALA A 23 22.49 25.01 -35.47
CA ALA A 23 23.93 25.18 -35.73
C ALA A 23 24.31 26.54 -36.37
N GLN A 24 23.33 27.26 -36.89
CA GLN A 24 23.48 28.61 -37.48
C GLN A 24 23.07 29.71 -36.50
N GLY A 25 22.68 29.37 -35.29
CA GLY A 25 22.24 30.31 -34.26
C GLY A 25 20.77 30.78 -34.41
N LYS A 26 19.99 30.17 -35.30
CA LYS A 26 18.58 30.49 -35.47
C LYS A 26 17.74 29.83 -34.36
N PRO A 27 16.79 30.56 -33.73
CA PRO A 27 15.86 29.97 -32.75
C PRO A 27 15.02 28.83 -33.36
N VAL A 28 14.89 27.70 -32.59
CA VAL A 28 14.11 26.53 -32.99
C VAL A 28 12.90 26.43 -32.06
N MET A 29 11.70 26.51 -32.61
CA MET A 29 10.44 26.40 -31.89
C MET A 29 9.99 24.95 -31.83
N LEU A 30 9.23 24.59 -30.79
CA LEU A 30 8.65 23.22 -30.64
C LEU A 30 7.90 22.77 -31.89
N LYS A 31 7.09 23.67 -32.50
CA LYS A 31 6.30 23.36 -33.70
C LYS A 31 7.15 22.95 -34.92
N GLU A 32 8.43 23.35 -34.97
CA GLU A 32 9.32 23.03 -36.09
C GLU A 32 9.89 21.61 -35.98
N ILE A 33 9.89 21.03 -34.77
CA ILE A 33 10.41 19.69 -34.52
C ILE A 33 9.31 18.71 -34.08
N TRP A 34 8.07 19.19 -33.99
CA TRP A 34 6.94 18.30 -33.60
C TRP A 34 6.63 17.35 -34.76
N PRO A 35 6.62 16.03 -34.53
CA PRO A 35 6.36 15.07 -35.59
C PRO A 35 4.93 15.19 -36.14
N SER A 36 4.79 15.03 -37.43
CA SER A 36 3.49 14.92 -38.07
C SER A 36 2.76 13.60 -37.70
N GLY A 37 1.45 13.55 -37.91
CA GLY A 37 0.67 12.34 -37.71
C GLY A 37 1.18 11.16 -38.55
N ASP A 38 1.62 11.41 -39.78
CA ASP A 38 2.14 10.40 -40.69
C ASP A 38 3.51 9.84 -40.23
N GLU A 39 4.40 10.71 -39.75
CA GLU A 39 5.68 10.29 -39.15
C GLU A 39 5.46 9.44 -37.90
N ILE A 40 4.50 9.82 -37.02
CA ILE A 40 4.14 9.04 -35.86
C ILE A 40 3.59 7.68 -36.30
N ALA A 41 2.67 7.63 -37.27
CA ALA A 41 2.07 6.39 -37.75
C ALA A 41 3.13 5.45 -38.37
N ALA A 42 4.05 5.98 -39.14
CA ALA A 42 5.15 5.22 -39.74
C ALA A 42 6.09 4.64 -38.66
N ALA A 43 6.47 5.44 -37.67
CA ALA A 43 7.31 4.99 -36.56
C ALA A 43 6.58 3.92 -35.70
N MET A 44 5.29 4.10 -35.44
CA MET A 44 4.46 3.14 -34.72
C MET A 44 4.37 1.81 -35.49
N ALA A 45 4.12 1.83 -36.80
CA ALA A 45 4.03 0.61 -37.62
C ALA A 45 5.35 -0.20 -37.57
N GLN A 46 6.49 0.49 -37.62
CA GLN A 46 7.80 -0.14 -37.49
C GLN A 46 8.04 -0.70 -36.08
N ALA A 47 7.70 0.06 -35.05
CA ALA A 47 7.93 -0.32 -33.67
C ALA A 47 7.06 -1.50 -33.21
N THR A 48 5.86 -1.65 -33.78
CA THR A 48 4.88 -2.67 -33.39
C THR A 48 4.89 -3.90 -34.32
N SER A 49 5.88 -4.03 -35.20
CA SER A 49 5.96 -5.23 -36.07
C SER A 49 6.24 -6.50 -35.29
N PRO A 50 5.67 -7.66 -35.68
CA PRO A 50 5.96 -8.94 -35.06
C PRO A 50 7.46 -9.29 -35.05
N GLU A 51 8.19 -8.86 -36.07
CA GLU A 51 9.64 -9.06 -36.21
C GLU A 51 10.39 -8.29 -35.15
N THR A 52 10.00 -7.03 -34.90
CA THR A 52 10.57 -6.21 -33.82
C THR A 52 10.38 -6.87 -32.46
N TYR A 53 9.17 -7.35 -32.16
CA TYR A 53 8.91 -8.06 -30.91
C TYR A 53 9.75 -9.34 -30.80
N ARG A 54 9.78 -10.18 -31.81
CA ARG A 54 10.62 -11.39 -31.80
C ARG A 54 12.09 -11.05 -31.58
N SER A 55 12.59 -10.05 -32.29
CA SER A 55 13.99 -9.64 -32.16
C SER A 55 14.34 -9.09 -30.78
N LEU A 56 13.42 -8.41 -30.11
CA LEU A 56 13.64 -7.82 -28.78
C LEU A 56 13.52 -8.86 -27.66
N TYR A 57 12.59 -9.79 -27.79
CA TYR A 57 12.24 -10.73 -26.71
C TYR A 57 12.82 -12.14 -26.90
N SER A 58 13.33 -12.51 -28.09
CA SER A 58 14.17 -13.68 -28.21
C SER A 58 15.51 -13.42 -27.54
N ASP A 59 16.04 -14.41 -26.86
CA ASP A 59 17.32 -14.36 -26.17
C ASP A 59 17.43 -13.23 -25.10
N PHE A 60 16.28 -12.88 -24.50
CA PHE A 60 16.19 -11.82 -23.51
C PHE A 60 17.22 -12.00 -22.38
N VAL A 61 17.37 -13.22 -21.89
CA VAL A 61 18.32 -13.53 -20.79
C VAL A 61 19.75 -13.33 -21.24
N GLU A 62 20.12 -13.78 -22.44
CA GLU A 62 21.47 -13.68 -22.99
C GLU A 62 21.88 -12.22 -23.26
N ARG A 63 20.91 -11.36 -23.61
CA ARG A 63 21.11 -9.93 -23.84
C ARG A 63 21.23 -9.12 -22.56
N ASN A 64 20.90 -9.69 -21.42
CA ASN A 64 20.95 -9.04 -20.12
C ASN A 64 21.86 -9.82 -19.17
N PRO A 65 23.19 -9.58 -19.21
CA PRO A 65 24.15 -10.35 -18.42
C PRO A 65 23.83 -10.35 -16.92
N LEU A 66 23.45 -9.19 -16.37
CA LEU A 66 23.07 -9.09 -14.95
C LEU A 66 21.83 -9.93 -14.59
N TRP A 67 20.90 -10.09 -15.53
CA TRP A 67 19.74 -10.97 -15.35
C TRP A 67 20.15 -12.43 -15.39
N LYS A 68 21.06 -12.80 -16.30
CA LYS A 68 21.59 -14.14 -16.44
C LYS A 68 22.38 -14.61 -15.21
N GLU A 69 23.05 -13.68 -14.54
CA GLU A 69 23.84 -13.94 -13.32
C GLU A 69 22.98 -14.17 -12.08
N ILE A 70 21.68 -13.83 -12.10
CA ILE A 70 20.81 -14.06 -10.96
C ILE A 70 20.63 -15.57 -10.78
N PRO A 71 21.07 -16.15 -9.63
CA PRO A 71 20.87 -17.54 -9.34
C PRO A 71 19.36 -17.82 -9.24
N SER A 72 18.90 -18.86 -9.90
CA SER A 72 17.52 -19.32 -9.83
C SER A 72 17.48 -20.79 -9.44
N ASP A 73 16.61 -21.09 -8.48
CA ASP A 73 16.33 -22.48 -8.13
C ASP A 73 15.51 -23.15 -9.23
N THR A 74 15.84 -24.40 -9.53
CA THR A 74 15.09 -25.23 -10.45
C THR A 74 14.24 -26.22 -9.66
N GLY A 75 12.95 -26.31 -9.95
CA GLY A 75 12.04 -27.23 -9.26
C GLY A 75 10.59 -26.80 -9.37
N GLN A 76 9.69 -27.62 -8.85
CA GLN A 76 8.25 -27.31 -8.81
C GLN A 76 7.89 -26.34 -7.69
N VAL A 77 8.72 -26.29 -6.64
CA VAL A 77 8.51 -25.42 -5.46
C VAL A 77 9.77 -24.60 -5.25
N TYR A 78 9.59 -23.30 -5.14
CA TYR A 78 10.69 -22.37 -4.84
C TYR A 78 11.12 -22.51 -3.38
N ALA A 79 12.41 -22.68 -3.15
CA ALA A 79 12.97 -22.71 -1.78
C ALA A 79 13.20 -21.28 -1.28
N TRP A 80 12.25 -20.75 -0.51
CA TRP A 80 12.37 -19.42 0.08
C TRP A 80 13.45 -19.37 1.15
N SER A 81 14.38 -18.46 0.99
CA SER A 81 15.35 -18.14 2.06
C SER A 81 14.70 -17.27 3.13
N PRO A 82 15.19 -17.31 4.40
CA PRO A 82 14.73 -16.39 5.44
C PRO A 82 14.83 -14.94 5.00
N SER A 83 13.75 -14.18 5.18
CA SER A 83 13.66 -12.79 4.73
C SER A 83 12.80 -11.96 5.68
N THR A 84 13.22 -10.71 5.92
CA THR A 84 12.40 -9.70 6.62
C THR A 84 11.57 -8.85 5.65
N TYR A 85 11.68 -9.08 4.33
CA TYR A 85 10.88 -8.44 3.29
C TYR A 85 9.72 -9.30 2.81
N ILE A 86 9.88 -10.63 2.84
CA ILE A 86 8.88 -11.59 2.38
C ILE A 86 8.67 -12.60 3.49
N ALA A 87 7.43 -12.77 3.91
CA ALA A 87 7.00 -13.77 4.88
C ALA A 87 5.84 -14.58 4.31
N GLU A 88 5.77 -15.86 4.63
CA GLU A 88 4.64 -16.70 4.27
C GLU A 88 3.35 -16.16 4.91
N PRO A 89 2.34 -15.77 4.11
CA PRO A 89 1.11 -15.21 4.65
C PRO A 89 0.19 -16.31 5.20
N PRO A 90 -0.55 -16.07 6.30
CA PRO A 90 -1.37 -17.09 6.97
C PRO A 90 -2.73 -17.32 6.30
N PHE A 91 -2.82 -17.19 4.95
CA PHE A 91 -4.09 -17.36 4.25
C PHE A 91 -4.60 -18.80 4.26
N PHE A 92 -3.68 -19.76 4.34
CA PHE A 92 -4.01 -21.19 4.30
C PHE A 92 -3.96 -21.85 5.66
N ASP A 93 -3.66 -21.10 6.72
CA ASP A 93 -3.69 -21.62 8.09
C ASP A 93 -5.12 -22.05 8.45
N GLY A 94 -5.29 -23.32 8.76
CA GLY A 94 -6.60 -23.89 9.03
C GLY A 94 -7.56 -23.92 7.84
N TYR A 95 -7.04 -23.81 6.61
CA TYR A 95 -7.86 -23.87 5.40
C TYR A 95 -8.65 -25.18 5.30
N SER A 96 -9.93 -25.05 4.97
CA SER A 96 -10.80 -26.16 4.66
C SER A 96 -11.56 -25.88 3.35
N PRO A 97 -11.69 -26.85 2.45
CA PRO A 97 -12.52 -26.71 1.24
C PRO A 97 -14.03 -26.63 1.58
N GLN A 98 -14.41 -27.00 2.82
CA GLN A 98 -15.77 -26.83 3.31
C GLN A 98 -15.90 -25.43 3.94
N PRO A 99 -16.79 -24.56 3.41
CA PRO A 99 -17.00 -23.24 4.02
C PRO A 99 -17.55 -23.38 5.43
N GLY A 100 -17.07 -22.55 6.33
CA GLY A 100 -17.65 -22.41 7.66
C GLY A 100 -19.11 -21.94 7.61
N GLY A 101 -19.92 -22.35 8.58
CA GLY A 101 -21.29 -21.85 8.73
C GLY A 101 -21.32 -20.35 9.12
N LEU A 102 -22.45 -19.70 8.86
CA LEU A 102 -22.70 -18.35 9.37
C LEU A 102 -22.81 -18.39 10.91
N ALA A 103 -22.14 -17.44 11.56
CA ALA A 103 -22.18 -17.29 13.01
C ALA A 103 -22.37 -15.83 13.40
N ASP A 104 -23.07 -15.61 14.51
CA ASP A 104 -23.23 -14.28 15.09
C ASP A 104 -21.89 -13.73 15.60
N ILE A 105 -21.67 -12.44 15.43
CA ILE A 105 -20.58 -11.72 16.07
C ILE A 105 -21.08 -11.30 17.46
N ARG A 106 -20.59 -11.94 18.52
CA ARG A 106 -21.05 -11.72 19.91
C ARG A 106 -19.94 -11.09 20.75
N ALA A 107 -20.34 -10.22 21.69
CA ALA A 107 -19.45 -9.59 22.67
C ALA A 107 -18.24 -8.85 22.05
N ALA A 108 -18.35 -8.40 20.80
CA ALA A 108 -17.28 -7.66 20.13
C ALA A 108 -16.96 -6.35 20.86
N ARG A 109 -15.71 -5.92 20.78
CA ARG A 109 -15.22 -4.64 21.29
C ARG A 109 -14.90 -3.68 20.16
N ALA A 110 -15.18 -2.39 20.36
CA ALA A 110 -14.73 -1.35 19.46
C ALA A 110 -13.19 -1.28 19.50
N LEU A 111 -12.54 -1.56 18.38
CA LEU A 111 -11.10 -1.36 18.23
C LEU A 111 -10.79 0.11 17.94
N ALA A 112 -11.66 0.74 17.14
CA ALA A 112 -11.55 2.16 16.81
C ALA A 112 -12.91 2.74 16.42
N ILE A 113 -13.06 4.05 16.64
CA ILE A 113 -14.16 4.87 16.16
C ILE A 113 -13.53 6.03 15.38
N PHE A 114 -13.74 6.06 14.08
CA PHE A 114 -13.20 7.09 13.20
C PHE A 114 -14.29 8.06 12.72
N GLY A 115 -13.87 9.25 12.27
CA GLY A 115 -14.73 10.21 11.60
C GLY A 115 -14.89 9.90 10.10
N ASP A 116 -15.28 10.92 9.36
CA ASP A 116 -15.50 10.88 7.91
C ASP A 116 -14.17 10.84 7.13
N SER A 117 -14.24 10.42 5.88
CA SER A 117 -13.14 10.47 4.89
C SER A 117 -11.84 9.75 5.33
N VAL A 118 -11.97 8.64 6.04
CA VAL A 118 -10.82 7.78 6.37
C VAL A 118 -10.42 7.00 5.13
N THR A 119 -9.28 7.36 4.56
CA THR A 119 -8.79 6.78 3.30
C THR A 119 -8.09 5.45 3.52
N THR A 120 -7.87 4.71 2.43
CA THR A 120 -7.06 3.48 2.47
C THR A 120 -5.62 3.73 2.91
N ASP A 121 -5.08 4.96 2.76
CA ASP A 121 -3.76 5.34 3.28
C ASP A 121 -3.73 5.57 4.80
N HIS A 122 -4.89 5.84 5.40
CA HIS A 122 -5.03 5.88 6.85
C HIS A 122 -5.09 4.47 7.45
N ILE A 123 -5.69 3.53 6.73
CA ILE A 123 -5.91 2.16 7.18
C ILE A 123 -4.68 1.28 6.90
N SER A 124 -4.27 1.21 5.64
CA SER A 124 -3.08 0.46 5.21
C SER A 124 -1.82 1.29 5.46
N PRO A 125 -0.77 0.73 6.05
CA PRO A 125 0.42 1.49 6.34
C PRO A 125 1.15 1.95 5.08
N ALA A 126 1.71 3.15 5.13
CA ALA A 126 2.52 3.76 4.10
C ALA A 126 3.65 4.59 4.72
N GLY A 127 4.67 4.89 3.92
CA GLY A 127 5.81 5.70 4.35
C GLY A 127 6.81 4.95 5.24
N SER A 128 7.59 5.71 5.99
CA SER A 128 8.69 5.20 6.81
C SER A 128 8.20 4.48 8.06
N ILE A 129 8.94 3.47 8.48
CA ILE A 129 8.69 2.70 9.71
C ILE A 129 9.45 3.39 10.86
N LYS A 130 8.75 3.75 11.94
CA LYS A 130 9.37 4.36 13.12
C LYS A 130 9.93 3.29 14.04
N ALA A 131 11.12 3.50 14.61
CA ALA A 131 11.77 2.55 15.51
C ALA A 131 10.91 2.18 16.74
N ALA A 132 10.25 3.18 17.35
CA ALA A 132 9.37 3.00 18.51
C ALA A 132 7.92 2.66 18.10
N SER A 133 7.72 1.96 16.99
CA SER A 133 6.41 1.44 16.59
C SER A 133 6.41 -0.08 16.66
N PRO A 134 5.23 -0.73 16.78
CA PRO A 134 5.17 -2.20 16.78
C PRO A 134 5.88 -2.85 15.58
N ALA A 135 5.87 -2.21 14.40
CA ALA A 135 6.59 -2.68 13.23
C ALA A 135 8.11 -2.48 13.37
N GLY A 136 8.56 -1.36 13.95
CA GLY A 136 9.98 -1.10 14.20
C GLY A 136 10.56 -2.07 15.24
N GLU A 137 9.84 -2.30 16.33
CA GLU A 137 10.22 -3.28 17.37
C GLU A 137 10.32 -4.69 16.79
N TYR A 138 9.38 -5.08 15.93
CA TYR A 138 9.44 -6.36 15.20
C TYR A 138 10.72 -6.46 14.35
N LEU A 139 11.08 -5.42 13.60
CA LEU A 139 12.27 -5.43 12.75
C LEU A 139 13.55 -5.48 13.57
N LEU A 140 13.64 -4.72 14.66
CA LEU A 140 14.76 -4.79 15.61
C LEU A 140 14.93 -6.18 16.20
N ALA A 141 13.84 -6.82 16.61
CA ALA A 141 13.83 -8.18 17.14
C ALA A 141 14.30 -9.22 16.10
N HIS A 142 14.21 -8.89 14.80
CA HIS A 142 14.71 -9.73 13.70
C HIS A 142 16.09 -9.29 13.18
N GLY A 143 16.82 -8.47 13.95
CA GLY A 143 18.17 -8.06 13.64
C GLY A 143 18.31 -7.03 12.51
N VAL A 144 17.22 -6.34 12.14
CA VAL A 144 17.27 -5.26 11.14
C VAL A 144 17.61 -3.95 11.85
N GLU A 145 18.66 -3.28 11.42
CA GLU A 145 19.04 -1.97 11.95
C GLU A 145 18.07 -0.87 11.47
N VAL A 146 17.94 0.21 12.26
CA VAL A 146 17.00 1.30 11.95
C VAL A 146 17.26 1.94 10.57
N VAL A 147 18.52 2.03 10.16
CA VAL A 147 18.93 2.56 8.85
C VAL A 147 18.43 1.68 7.70
N ASP A 148 18.21 0.39 7.93
CA ASP A 148 17.75 -0.59 6.95
C ASP A 148 16.25 -0.89 7.03
N PHE A 149 15.49 -0.18 7.85
CA PHE A 149 14.05 -0.39 7.98
C PHE A 149 13.31 -0.22 6.67
N ASN A 150 13.76 0.72 5.84
CA ASN A 150 13.07 1.09 4.61
C ASN A 150 11.63 1.55 4.90
N SER A 151 10.70 1.30 4.00
CA SER A 151 9.31 1.72 4.12
C SER A 151 8.35 0.53 4.20
N TYR A 152 7.13 0.77 4.69
CA TYR A 152 6.06 -0.21 4.62
C TYR A 152 5.81 -0.71 3.18
N GLY A 153 5.88 0.19 2.19
CA GLY A 153 5.72 -0.19 0.79
C GLY A 153 6.79 -1.18 0.29
N ALA A 154 8.05 -1.00 0.71
CA ALA A 154 9.13 -1.92 0.38
C ALA A 154 8.94 -3.30 1.06
N ARG A 155 8.32 -3.33 2.25
CA ARG A 155 8.09 -4.55 3.04
C ARG A 155 6.68 -5.12 2.92
N ARG A 156 5.91 -4.69 1.93
CA ARG A 156 4.51 -5.14 1.73
C ARG A 156 4.35 -6.65 1.53
N GLY A 157 5.42 -7.36 1.19
CA GLY A 157 5.48 -8.82 1.13
C GLY A 157 5.63 -9.50 2.48
N ASN A 158 5.84 -8.74 3.56
CA ASN A 158 5.89 -9.24 4.93
C ASN A 158 4.64 -8.78 5.70
N HIS A 159 3.68 -9.69 5.86
CA HIS A 159 2.42 -9.40 6.54
C HIS A 159 2.61 -9.02 8.01
N GLU A 160 3.63 -9.53 8.67
CA GLU A 160 3.95 -9.21 10.07
C GLU A 160 4.29 -7.72 10.24
N VAL A 161 5.03 -7.14 9.30
CA VAL A 161 5.33 -5.70 9.28
C VAL A 161 4.07 -4.90 8.96
N MET A 162 3.31 -5.32 7.93
CA MET A 162 2.14 -4.59 7.46
C MET A 162 1.00 -4.55 8.49
N VAL A 163 0.73 -5.65 9.17
CA VAL A 163 -0.32 -5.71 10.20
C VAL A 163 0.01 -4.79 11.37
N ARG A 164 1.28 -4.72 11.78
CA ARG A 164 1.75 -3.84 12.85
C ARG A 164 1.63 -2.35 12.50
N GLY A 165 1.59 -2.02 11.21
CA GLY A 165 1.36 -0.66 10.72
C GLY A 165 -0.10 -0.34 10.40
N THR A 166 -1.00 -1.31 10.47
CA THR A 166 -2.43 -1.10 10.17
C THR A 166 -3.03 -0.12 11.17
N PHE A 167 -3.72 0.90 10.65
CA PHE A 167 -4.24 2.05 11.42
C PHE A 167 -3.17 2.88 12.14
N ALA A 168 -1.90 2.76 11.78
CA ALA A 168 -0.80 3.51 12.41
C ALA A 168 -0.44 4.81 11.68
N ASN A 169 -1.28 5.27 10.74
CA ASN A 169 -1.05 6.55 10.06
C ASN A 169 -0.97 7.69 11.07
N VAL A 170 -0.01 8.59 10.88
CA VAL A 170 0.26 9.69 11.82
C VAL A 170 -0.87 10.72 11.92
N ARG A 171 -1.78 10.77 10.94
CA ARG A 171 -2.92 11.71 10.89
C ARG A 171 -4.24 11.08 11.29
N ILE A 172 -4.30 9.76 11.50
CA ILE A 172 -5.55 9.11 11.88
C ILE A 172 -5.97 9.57 13.28
N ARG A 173 -7.27 9.76 13.46
CA ARG A 173 -7.83 10.24 14.74
C ARG A 173 -8.87 9.24 15.22
N ASN A 174 -8.58 8.60 16.33
CA ASN A 174 -9.53 7.69 16.96
C ASN A 174 -10.40 8.46 17.98
N LEU A 175 -11.70 8.51 17.73
CA LEU A 175 -12.66 9.24 18.54
C LEU A 175 -12.91 8.60 19.91
N MET A 176 -12.41 7.38 20.15
CA MET A 176 -12.42 6.75 21.48
C MET A 176 -11.49 7.47 22.44
N LEU A 177 -10.46 8.16 21.94
CA LEU A 177 -9.53 8.91 22.80
C LEU A 177 -10.16 10.24 23.25
N PRO A 178 -9.94 10.65 24.51
CA PRO A 178 -10.38 11.96 24.98
C PRO A 178 -9.72 13.09 24.18
N LEU A 179 -10.34 14.26 24.23
CA LEU A 179 -9.71 15.48 23.72
C LEU A 179 -8.47 15.82 24.55
N ASN A 180 -7.47 16.39 23.91
CA ASN A 180 -6.32 17.00 24.57
C ASN A 180 -6.75 18.23 25.37
N ALA A 181 -5.90 18.71 26.26
CA ALA A 181 -6.18 19.88 27.10
C ALA A 181 -6.50 21.16 26.31
N ASP A 182 -5.99 21.27 25.10
CA ASP A 182 -6.24 22.37 24.15
C ASP A 182 -7.50 22.18 23.28
N GLY A 183 -8.27 21.11 23.52
CA GLY A 183 -9.46 20.77 22.75
C GLY A 183 -9.18 20.05 21.42
N SER A 184 -7.92 19.83 21.05
CA SER A 184 -7.56 19.09 19.84
C SER A 184 -7.76 17.59 20.01
N ARG A 185 -7.83 16.85 18.88
CA ARG A 185 -7.87 15.39 18.85
C ARG A 185 -6.45 14.81 18.83
N THR A 186 -6.24 13.74 19.59
CA THR A 186 -5.01 12.96 19.47
C THR A 186 -4.92 12.36 18.08
N GLU A 187 -3.78 12.53 17.43
CA GLU A 187 -3.44 11.92 16.14
C GLU A 187 -2.54 10.69 16.34
N GLY A 188 -2.58 9.78 15.35
CA GLY A 188 -1.80 8.54 15.35
C GLY A 188 -2.62 7.31 15.74
N GLY A 189 -2.01 6.15 15.54
CA GLY A 189 -2.63 4.82 15.66
C GLY A 189 -2.82 4.34 17.10
N LEU A 190 -3.49 5.12 17.94
CA LEU A 190 -3.76 4.79 19.33
C LEU A 190 -5.24 4.48 19.57
N THR A 191 -5.52 3.67 20.58
CA THR A 191 -6.87 3.33 21.02
C THR A 191 -6.95 3.16 22.54
N LEU A 192 -8.17 2.91 23.04
CA LEU A 192 -8.43 2.50 24.41
C LEU A 192 -8.85 1.03 24.45
N LEU A 193 -8.10 0.19 25.13
CA LEU A 193 -8.47 -1.19 25.39
C LEU A 193 -9.67 -1.26 26.33
N GLN A 194 -10.76 -1.85 25.88
CA GLN A 194 -11.99 -1.99 26.68
C GLN A 194 -12.05 -3.34 27.39
N PRO A 195 -12.61 -3.41 28.61
CA PRO A 195 -13.27 -2.33 29.37
C PRO A 195 -12.35 -1.45 30.22
N GLY A 196 -11.08 -1.76 30.34
CA GLY A 196 -10.16 -1.09 31.28
C GLY A 196 -9.76 0.34 30.92
N GLY A 197 -9.91 0.75 29.66
CA GLY A 197 -9.53 2.09 29.20
C GLY A 197 -8.02 2.33 29.06
N GLU A 198 -7.20 1.30 29.08
CA GLU A 198 -5.75 1.39 28.85
C GLU A 198 -5.46 1.96 27.46
N ARG A 199 -4.62 2.99 27.37
CA ARG A 199 -4.23 3.60 26.08
C ARG A 199 -3.07 2.84 25.47
N LEU A 200 -3.25 2.31 24.28
CA LEU A 200 -2.30 1.46 23.57
C LEU A 200 -2.26 1.80 22.06
N PRO A 201 -1.18 1.42 21.35
CA PRO A 201 -1.23 1.25 19.90
C PRO A 201 -2.39 0.32 19.50
N ILE A 202 -3.03 0.63 18.38
CA ILE A 202 -4.18 -0.17 17.89
C ILE A 202 -3.77 -1.64 17.69
N TYR A 203 -2.54 -1.88 17.19
CA TYR A 203 -1.99 -3.23 17.04
C TYR A 203 -1.98 -3.98 18.38
N ASP A 204 -1.42 -3.38 19.43
CA ASP A 204 -1.26 -4.05 20.73
C ASP A 204 -2.62 -4.35 21.39
N ALA A 205 -3.57 -3.41 21.27
CA ALA A 205 -4.94 -3.64 21.74
C ALA A 205 -5.62 -4.78 20.97
N ALA A 206 -5.44 -4.84 19.65
CA ALA A 206 -5.98 -5.90 18.80
C ALA A 206 -5.42 -7.27 19.20
N ILE A 207 -4.11 -7.39 19.42
CA ILE A 207 -3.47 -8.63 19.87
C ILE A 207 -4.01 -9.08 21.23
N LYS A 208 -4.22 -8.15 22.17
CA LYS A 208 -4.84 -8.47 23.49
C LYS A 208 -6.27 -9.00 23.30
N TYR A 209 -7.08 -8.40 22.42
CA TYR A 209 -8.43 -8.89 22.13
C TYR A 209 -8.41 -10.27 21.48
N MET A 210 -7.52 -10.50 20.51
CA MET A 210 -7.38 -11.79 19.83
C MET A 210 -6.96 -12.89 20.82
N ALA A 211 -5.99 -12.62 21.70
CA ALA A 211 -5.55 -13.55 22.74
C ALA A 211 -6.68 -13.91 23.73
N ALA A 212 -7.61 -12.97 23.98
CA ALA A 212 -8.80 -13.18 24.79
C ALA A 212 -9.98 -13.82 24.03
N GLY A 213 -9.82 -14.16 22.75
CA GLY A 213 -10.90 -14.66 21.90
C GLY A 213 -12.03 -13.65 21.66
N THR A 214 -11.76 -12.35 21.84
CA THR A 214 -12.74 -11.27 21.71
C THR A 214 -12.70 -10.69 20.32
N PRO A 215 -13.77 -10.75 19.50
CA PRO A 215 -13.82 -10.14 18.20
C PRO A 215 -13.79 -8.61 18.29
N SER A 216 -13.22 -7.97 17.27
CA SER A 216 -13.16 -6.51 17.18
C SER A 216 -14.10 -5.98 16.09
N VAL A 217 -14.58 -4.75 16.29
CA VAL A 217 -15.34 -3.97 15.31
C VAL A 217 -14.74 -2.58 15.16
N VAL A 218 -14.87 -2.00 13.97
CA VAL A 218 -14.49 -0.62 13.67
C VAL A 218 -15.74 0.16 13.31
N PHE A 219 -15.86 1.38 13.84
CA PHE A 219 -16.89 2.34 13.44
C PHE A 219 -16.25 3.47 12.65
N ALA A 220 -16.94 3.96 11.64
CA ALA A 220 -16.45 5.05 10.80
C ALA A 220 -17.59 5.97 10.32
N GLY A 221 -17.20 7.14 9.82
CA GLY A 221 -18.11 8.10 9.24
C GLY A 221 -18.39 7.84 7.74
N GLU A 222 -18.53 8.92 7.00
CA GLU A 222 -18.79 8.89 5.56
C GLU A 222 -17.51 8.59 4.77
N GLU A 223 -17.67 8.01 3.57
CA GLU A 223 -16.59 7.74 2.59
C GLU A 223 -15.44 6.87 3.14
N TYR A 224 -15.74 5.91 4.02
CA TYR A 224 -14.71 5.03 4.57
C TYR A 224 -14.02 4.21 3.48
N GLY A 225 -12.69 4.25 3.46
CA GLY A 225 -11.86 3.52 2.50
C GLY A 225 -11.69 4.20 1.14
N SER A 226 -11.97 5.49 1.03
CA SER A 226 -11.70 6.28 -0.18
C SER A 226 -10.19 6.33 -0.50
N GLY A 227 -9.83 6.67 -1.74
CA GLY A 227 -8.43 6.74 -2.20
C GLY A 227 -8.01 5.55 -3.04
N SER A 228 -6.76 5.10 -2.91
CA SER A 228 -6.22 3.97 -3.66
C SER A 228 -6.93 2.66 -3.34
N SER A 229 -7.13 1.80 -4.35
CA SER A 229 -7.73 0.47 -4.19
C SER A 229 -6.76 -0.54 -3.55
N ARG A 230 -6.40 -0.31 -2.29
CA ARG A 230 -5.47 -1.16 -1.54
C ARG A 230 -6.23 -2.25 -0.78
N ASP A 231 -6.02 -3.50 -1.15
CA ASP A 231 -6.57 -4.65 -0.43
C ASP A 231 -5.96 -4.82 0.98
N TRP A 232 -4.75 -4.31 1.22
CA TRP A 232 -4.15 -4.24 2.55
C TRP A 232 -5.02 -3.47 3.56
N ALA A 233 -5.83 -2.51 3.09
CA ALA A 233 -6.81 -1.83 3.94
C ALA A 233 -7.95 -2.76 4.42
N ALA A 234 -8.07 -3.95 3.87
CA ALA A 234 -8.97 -5.01 4.35
C ALA A 234 -8.19 -6.16 5.02
N LYS A 235 -7.04 -6.58 4.47
CA LYS A 235 -6.18 -7.62 5.06
C LYS A 235 -5.68 -7.26 6.44
N GLY A 236 -5.17 -6.04 6.61
CA GLY A 236 -4.67 -5.57 7.90
C GLY A 236 -5.73 -5.65 9.01
N PRO A 237 -6.92 -5.05 8.85
CA PRO A 237 -8.02 -5.22 9.79
C PRO A 237 -8.42 -6.68 10.04
N LEU A 238 -8.47 -7.53 9.01
CA LEU A 238 -8.75 -8.96 9.20
C LEU A 238 -7.78 -9.60 10.19
N TRP A 239 -6.48 -9.36 10.00
CA TRP A 239 -5.44 -9.93 10.86
C TRP A 239 -5.29 -9.22 12.21
N LEU A 240 -5.98 -8.10 12.41
CA LEU A 240 -6.22 -7.49 13.72
C LEU A 240 -7.51 -8.01 14.42
N GLY A 241 -8.11 -9.07 13.88
CA GLY A 241 -9.32 -9.66 14.46
C GLY A 241 -10.59 -8.85 14.25
N VAL A 242 -10.59 -7.87 13.33
CA VAL A 242 -11.80 -7.10 12.97
C VAL A 242 -12.76 -8.00 12.20
N ARG A 243 -13.99 -8.11 12.68
CA ARG A 243 -15.05 -8.93 12.08
C ARG A 243 -16.10 -8.12 11.34
N ALA A 244 -16.28 -6.87 11.73
CA ALA A 244 -17.20 -5.96 11.06
C ALA A 244 -16.66 -4.52 11.05
N VAL A 245 -17.06 -3.79 10.04
CA VAL A 245 -16.89 -2.33 9.95
C VAL A 245 -18.27 -1.73 9.77
N ALA A 246 -18.69 -0.86 10.68
CA ALA A 246 -19.93 -0.11 10.57
C ALA A 246 -19.58 1.35 10.19
N ALA A 247 -19.99 1.78 9.01
CA ALA A 247 -19.71 3.11 8.52
C ALA A 247 -20.97 3.77 7.94
N LYS A 248 -21.02 5.10 7.98
CA LYS A 248 -22.14 5.83 7.36
C LYS A 248 -22.19 5.61 5.84
N SER A 249 -21.04 5.54 5.19
CA SER A 249 -20.89 5.14 3.80
C SER A 249 -19.49 4.60 3.51
N PHE A 250 -19.36 3.81 2.45
CA PHE A 250 -18.12 3.18 2.01
C PHE A 250 -17.75 3.62 0.61
N GLU A 251 -16.46 3.72 0.35
CA GLU A 251 -15.98 3.63 -1.02
C GLU A 251 -16.25 2.21 -1.56
N ARG A 252 -16.74 2.14 -2.81
CA ARG A 252 -17.25 0.91 -3.42
C ARG A 252 -16.22 -0.23 -3.47
N ILE A 253 -14.99 0.07 -3.89
CA ILE A 253 -13.93 -0.94 -4.03
C ILE A 253 -13.51 -1.45 -2.65
N HIS A 254 -13.36 -0.54 -1.69
CA HIS A 254 -13.00 -0.91 -0.33
C HIS A 254 -14.06 -1.80 0.34
N ARG A 255 -15.34 -1.48 0.15
CA ARG A 255 -16.45 -2.33 0.61
C ARG A 255 -16.35 -3.75 0.03
N SER A 256 -16.05 -3.86 -1.28
CA SER A 256 -15.84 -5.15 -1.93
C SER A 256 -14.63 -5.89 -1.38
N ASN A 257 -13.53 -5.19 -1.09
CA ASN A 257 -12.33 -5.78 -0.48
C ASN A 257 -12.62 -6.30 0.95
N LEU A 258 -13.39 -5.57 1.75
CA LEU A 258 -13.81 -6.04 3.09
C LEU A 258 -14.58 -7.36 2.99
N VAL A 259 -15.56 -7.44 2.09
CA VAL A 259 -16.32 -8.68 1.84
C VAL A 259 -15.40 -9.81 1.38
N GLY A 260 -14.51 -9.52 0.43
CA GLY A 260 -13.54 -10.49 -0.11
C GLY A 260 -12.58 -11.04 0.95
N MET A 261 -12.27 -10.25 1.99
CA MET A 261 -11.47 -10.68 3.14
C MET A 261 -12.28 -11.28 4.28
N GLY A 262 -13.61 -11.35 4.18
CA GLY A 262 -14.47 -11.91 5.25
C GLY A 262 -14.77 -10.94 6.40
N ILE A 263 -14.66 -9.63 6.16
CA ILE A 263 -15.09 -8.59 7.10
C ILE A 263 -16.46 -8.09 6.67
N LEU A 264 -17.42 -8.06 7.59
CA LEU A 264 -18.79 -7.61 7.33
C LEU A 264 -18.88 -6.08 7.27
N PRO A 265 -19.17 -5.44 6.12
CA PRO A 265 -19.41 -4.01 6.02
C PRO A 265 -20.90 -3.70 6.27
N LEU A 266 -21.20 -2.89 7.27
CA LEU A 266 -22.54 -2.51 7.74
C LEU A 266 -22.77 -1.01 7.55
#